data_c79ccd7e43d1b9d010101de78b4aa77e
#
_entry.id   c79ccd7e43d1b9d010101de78b4aa77e
#
_cell.length_a   1.000
_cell.length_b   1.000
_cell.length_c   1.000
_cell.angle_alpha   90.00
_cell.angle_beta   90.00
_cell.angle_gamma   90.00
#
_symmetry.space_group_name_H-M   'P 1'
#
loop_
_entity.id
_entity.type
_entity.pdbx_description
1 polymer ?
#
loop_
_entity_poly.entity_id
_entity_poly.type
_entity_poly.pdbx_seq_one_letter_code
_entity_poly.pdbx_strand_id
1 'polypeptide(L)'
;MSRRLRYGVAVTLDGFIAGPNGEYDWIVMDPAIDFAALYKEFDTVIMGRKTYELTTAQGGHGAMPGMEVVVFSRTLRPATYPGVRILNDDPRDVVKALKARQGRDIWLFGGGEMFRSLLAAGVVDTVEVAVMPVLLGNGIPLLPPGATAKLKLADQKTLPASGIVVLSYSILGGAGSAPRVRYVKPAKTRSKKKAAAPPKKKKKKKAR
;
A
#
# COMPACT_ATOMS: atom_id res chain seq x y z
N MET A 1 -13.49 -6.76 17.88
CA MET A 1 -13.82 -6.63 16.44
C MET A 1 -13.12 -7.74 15.70
N SER A 2 -13.73 -8.34 14.66
CA SER A 2 -13.07 -9.35 13.82
C SER A 2 -11.94 -8.70 13.01
N ARG A 3 -10.79 -9.38 12.88
CA ARG A 3 -9.66 -8.96 12.05
C ARG A 3 -10.08 -8.93 10.57
N ARG A 4 -9.66 -7.93 9.85
CA ARG A 4 -9.94 -7.81 8.42
C ARG A 4 -8.73 -8.22 7.61
N LEU A 5 -8.98 -8.80 6.44
CA LEU A 5 -7.97 -8.96 5.40
C LEU A 5 -8.06 -7.78 4.44
N ARG A 6 -7.03 -6.96 4.42
CA ARG A 6 -6.95 -5.72 3.65
C ARG A 6 -5.91 -5.85 2.55
N TYR A 7 -6.32 -5.73 1.31
CA TYR A 7 -5.39 -5.68 0.17
C TYR A 7 -4.93 -4.25 -0.05
N GLY A 8 -3.68 -3.95 0.32
CA GLY A 8 -3.08 -2.62 0.22
C GLY A 8 -1.89 -2.64 -0.73
N VAL A 9 -1.95 -1.85 -1.84
CA VAL A 9 -0.95 -1.90 -2.90
C VAL A 9 -0.86 -0.58 -3.68
N ALA A 10 0.35 -0.25 -4.19
CA ALA A 10 0.50 0.77 -5.22
C ALA A 10 0.07 0.21 -6.58
N VAL A 11 -0.60 1.03 -7.38
CA VAL A 11 -1.08 0.65 -8.72
C VAL A 11 -0.87 1.80 -9.69
N THR A 12 -0.53 1.49 -10.94
CA THR A 12 -0.49 2.49 -12.01
C THR A 12 -1.89 2.93 -12.42
N LEU A 13 -2.01 4.07 -13.09
CA LEU A 13 -3.31 4.57 -13.57
C LEU A 13 -3.99 3.59 -14.53
N ASP A 14 -3.21 2.80 -15.28
CA ASP A 14 -3.70 1.75 -16.19
C ASP A 14 -3.79 0.36 -15.55
N GLY A 15 -3.69 0.26 -14.19
CA GLY A 15 -4.11 -0.91 -13.43
C GLY A 15 -3.05 -2.00 -13.21
N PHE A 16 -1.76 -1.69 -13.31
CA PHE A 16 -0.68 -2.64 -13.03
C PHE A 16 -0.06 -2.39 -11.65
N ILE A 17 0.33 -3.48 -10.97
CA ILE A 17 0.99 -3.44 -9.65
C ILE A 17 2.51 -3.65 -9.76
N ALA A 18 2.98 -4.04 -10.91
CA ALA A 18 4.39 -4.16 -11.26
C ALA A 18 4.56 -4.18 -12.78
N GLY A 19 5.75 -3.92 -13.29
CA GLY A 19 6.11 -4.17 -14.66
C GLY A 19 6.09 -5.66 -15.01
N PRO A 20 6.31 -6.04 -16.28
CA PRO A 20 6.21 -7.43 -16.75
C PRO A 20 7.18 -8.40 -16.06
N ASN A 21 8.34 -7.93 -15.61
CA ASN A 21 9.33 -8.74 -14.87
C ASN A 21 9.29 -8.48 -13.35
N GLY A 22 8.32 -7.71 -12.86
CA GLY A 22 8.17 -7.37 -11.46
C GLY A 22 8.80 -6.02 -11.06
N GLU A 23 9.10 -5.16 -12.02
CA GLU A 23 9.66 -3.82 -11.78
C GLU A 23 8.66 -2.92 -11.04
N TYR A 24 9.15 -2.10 -10.10
CA TYR A 24 8.33 -1.18 -9.30
C TYR A 24 9.04 0.15 -9.00
N ASP A 25 10.06 0.48 -9.76
CA ASP A 25 10.81 1.74 -9.71
C ASP A 25 9.96 2.98 -10.04
N TRP A 26 8.80 2.77 -10.63
CA TRP A 26 7.79 3.80 -10.88
C TRP A 26 7.00 4.22 -9.62
N ILE A 27 7.15 3.53 -8.50
CA ILE A 27 6.47 3.89 -7.26
C ILE A 27 7.12 5.13 -6.65
N VAL A 28 6.35 6.21 -6.60
CA VAL A 28 6.77 7.46 -5.99
C VAL A 28 6.48 7.44 -4.49
N MET A 29 7.48 7.84 -3.68
CA MET A 29 7.31 7.97 -2.24
C MET A 29 6.90 9.41 -1.91
N ASP A 30 5.70 9.58 -1.34
CA ASP A 30 5.22 10.89 -0.89
C ASP A 30 5.46 11.05 0.62
N PRO A 31 6.11 12.16 1.06
CA PRO A 31 6.41 12.38 2.48
C PRO A 31 5.14 12.55 3.35
N ALA A 32 3.97 12.78 2.75
CA ALA A 32 2.70 12.83 3.47
C ALA A 32 2.13 11.45 3.83
N ILE A 33 2.75 10.35 3.35
CA ILE A 33 2.38 8.99 3.74
C ILE A 33 3.08 8.66 5.05
N ASP A 34 2.32 8.49 6.13
CA ASP A 34 2.82 8.03 7.41
C ASP A 34 2.85 6.49 7.45
N PHE A 35 3.95 5.91 6.94
CA PHE A 35 4.14 4.45 6.97
C PHE A 35 4.18 3.88 8.39
N ALA A 36 4.70 4.65 9.36
CA ALA A 36 4.75 4.19 10.74
C ALA A 36 3.34 4.06 11.35
N ALA A 37 2.44 4.99 11.03
CA ALA A 37 1.04 4.89 11.41
C ALA A 37 0.33 3.76 10.66
N LEU A 38 0.59 3.60 9.36
CA LEU A 38 0.02 2.53 8.53
C LEU A 38 0.41 1.14 9.08
N TYR A 39 1.68 0.91 9.38
CA TYR A 39 2.16 -0.38 9.89
C TYR A 39 1.56 -0.75 11.25
N LYS A 40 1.23 0.24 12.09
CA LYS A 40 0.55 0.00 13.37
C LYS A 40 -0.88 -0.53 13.24
N GLU A 41 -1.48 -0.44 12.06
CA GLU A 41 -2.82 -0.99 11.82
C GLU A 41 -2.81 -2.52 11.65
N PHE A 42 -1.63 -3.10 11.39
CA PHE A 42 -1.44 -4.52 11.08
C PHE A 42 -0.54 -5.21 12.11
N ASP A 43 -0.74 -6.49 12.30
CA ASP A 43 0.17 -7.38 13.04
C ASP A 43 0.57 -8.61 12.25
N THR A 44 -0.02 -8.81 11.10
CA THR A 44 0.26 -9.93 10.20
C THR A 44 0.28 -9.41 8.76
N VAL A 45 1.28 -9.84 7.99
CA VAL A 45 1.34 -9.63 6.56
C VAL A 45 1.37 -10.98 5.86
N ILE A 46 0.59 -11.10 4.80
CA ILE A 46 0.55 -12.31 3.97
C ILE A 46 0.93 -12.00 2.53
N MET A 47 1.67 -12.87 1.89
CA MET A 47 2.08 -12.73 0.50
C MET A 47 2.37 -14.07 -0.16
N GLY A 48 2.40 -14.07 -1.49
CA GLY A 48 2.85 -15.21 -2.28
C GLY A 48 4.38 -15.25 -2.42
N ARG A 49 4.91 -16.41 -2.78
CA ARG A 49 6.35 -16.65 -2.96
C ARG A 49 7.05 -15.59 -3.82
N LYS A 50 6.54 -15.30 -5.02
CA LYS A 50 7.18 -14.33 -5.94
C LYS A 50 7.32 -12.95 -5.32
N THR A 51 6.30 -12.48 -4.61
CA THR A 51 6.34 -11.19 -3.91
C THR A 51 7.38 -11.23 -2.79
N TYR A 52 7.44 -12.32 -2.03
CA TYR A 52 8.44 -12.48 -0.98
C TYR A 52 9.88 -12.47 -1.54
N GLU A 53 10.14 -13.21 -2.61
CA GLU A 53 11.46 -13.25 -3.28
C GLU A 53 11.88 -11.86 -3.77
N LEU A 54 10.96 -11.06 -4.31
CA LEU A 54 11.23 -9.66 -4.70
C LEU A 54 11.58 -8.77 -3.50
N THR A 55 10.88 -8.92 -2.36
CA THR A 55 11.18 -8.12 -1.16
C THR A 55 12.54 -8.49 -0.55
N THR A 56 12.97 -9.75 -0.67
CA THR A 56 14.27 -10.21 -0.13
C THR A 56 15.44 -9.89 -1.05
N ALA A 57 15.25 -9.87 -2.37
CA ALA A 57 16.29 -9.54 -3.35
C ALA A 57 16.88 -8.13 -3.16
N GLN A 58 16.19 -7.24 -2.48
CA GLN A 58 16.62 -5.86 -2.19
C GLN A 58 17.34 -5.68 -0.86
N GLY A 59 17.84 -6.76 -0.28
CA GLY A 59 18.58 -6.73 0.99
C GLY A 59 17.68 -6.68 2.24
N GLY A 60 16.36 -6.72 2.06
CA GLY A 60 15.43 -6.95 3.16
C GLY A 60 15.40 -8.44 3.52
N HIS A 61 15.43 -8.78 4.81
CA HIS A 61 15.24 -10.17 5.24
C HIS A 61 13.80 -10.65 5.10
N GLY A 62 12.95 -9.97 4.31
CA GLY A 62 11.52 -10.25 4.18
C GLY A 62 10.74 -10.01 5.49
N ALA A 63 11.39 -9.57 6.55
CA ALA A 63 10.75 -9.23 7.81
C ALA A 63 10.12 -7.85 7.73
N MET A 64 8.91 -7.72 8.25
CA MET A 64 8.24 -6.43 8.44
C MET A 64 8.16 -6.13 9.93
N PRO A 65 8.73 -5.01 10.40
CA PRO A 65 8.80 -4.72 11.84
C PRO A 65 7.42 -4.77 12.52
N GLY A 66 7.32 -5.59 13.58
CA GLY A 66 6.10 -5.71 14.38
C GLY A 66 4.98 -6.54 13.74
N MET A 67 5.25 -7.27 12.65
CA MET A 67 4.28 -8.11 11.97
C MET A 67 4.77 -9.55 11.84
N GLU A 68 3.86 -10.52 12.01
CA GLU A 68 4.06 -11.91 11.59
C GLU A 68 4.06 -11.96 10.06
N VAL A 69 5.13 -12.45 9.43
CA VAL A 69 5.21 -12.61 7.97
C VAL A 69 4.82 -14.03 7.59
N VAL A 70 3.76 -14.17 6.80
CA VAL A 70 3.25 -15.44 6.30
C VAL A 70 3.39 -15.50 4.79
N VAL A 71 4.14 -16.47 4.29
CA VAL A 71 4.40 -16.67 2.86
C VAL A 71 3.78 -17.97 2.39
N PHE A 72 2.91 -17.88 1.40
CA PHE A 72 2.34 -19.07 0.77
C PHE A 72 3.26 -19.58 -0.35
N SER A 73 3.81 -20.76 -0.15
CA SER A 73 4.73 -21.38 -1.11
C SER A 73 4.71 -22.90 -1.00
N ARG A 74 4.75 -23.57 -2.16
CA ARG A 74 4.94 -25.03 -2.27
C ARG A 74 6.41 -25.43 -2.46
N THR A 75 7.30 -24.46 -2.64
CA THR A 75 8.69 -24.71 -3.03
C THR A 75 9.72 -24.16 -2.04
N LEU A 76 9.40 -23.10 -1.30
CA LEU A 76 10.29 -22.56 -0.26
C LEU A 76 10.33 -23.51 0.94
N ARG A 77 11.51 -23.69 1.50
CA ARG A 77 11.73 -24.51 2.70
C ARG A 77 11.77 -23.63 3.94
N PRO A 78 10.94 -23.87 4.98
CA PRO A 78 10.90 -23.05 6.19
C PRO A 78 12.27 -22.87 6.87
N ALA A 79 13.09 -23.92 6.91
CA ALA A 79 14.41 -23.88 7.54
C ALA A 79 15.39 -22.87 6.93
N THR A 80 15.15 -22.44 5.68
CA THR A 80 16.01 -21.47 4.97
C THR A 80 15.67 -20.02 5.32
N TYR A 81 14.49 -19.77 5.89
CA TYR A 81 13.95 -18.42 6.11
C TYR A 81 13.51 -18.24 7.57
N PRO A 82 14.46 -18.12 8.54
CA PRO A 82 14.13 -17.92 9.94
C PRO A 82 13.35 -16.62 10.13
N GLY A 83 12.32 -16.65 10.98
CA GLY A 83 11.46 -15.49 11.25
C GLY A 83 10.31 -15.29 10.27
N VAL A 84 10.19 -16.16 9.23
CA VAL A 84 9.10 -16.14 8.27
C VAL A 84 8.32 -17.46 8.33
N ARG A 85 7.01 -17.37 8.42
CA ARG A 85 6.14 -18.53 8.43
C ARG A 85 5.79 -18.92 7.00
N ILE A 86 6.45 -19.96 6.46
CA ILE A 86 6.17 -20.50 5.13
C ILE A 86 5.12 -21.60 5.24
N LEU A 87 4.03 -21.45 4.50
CA LEU A 87 2.89 -22.35 4.50
C LEU A 87 2.61 -22.92 3.10
N ASN A 88 2.22 -24.17 3.06
CA ASN A 88 1.75 -24.87 1.86
C ASN A 88 0.25 -25.21 1.94
N ASP A 89 -0.41 -24.74 2.98
CA ASP A 89 -1.84 -24.92 3.22
C ASP A 89 -2.67 -24.07 2.25
N ASP A 90 -3.99 -24.36 2.18
CA ASP A 90 -4.91 -23.51 1.43
C ASP A 90 -4.94 -22.10 2.04
N PRO A 91 -4.60 -21.06 1.27
CA PRO A 91 -4.58 -19.69 1.77
C PRO A 91 -5.92 -19.23 2.36
N ARG A 92 -7.04 -19.71 1.83
CA ARG A 92 -8.38 -19.41 2.33
C ARG A 92 -8.56 -19.86 3.77
N ASP A 93 -8.17 -21.10 4.09
CA ASP A 93 -8.38 -21.67 5.41
C ASP A 93 -7.43 -21.05 6.43
N VAL A 94 -6.19 -20.78 6.03
CA VAL A 94 -5.23 -20.02 6.85
C VAL A 94 -5.76 -18.63 7.17
N VAL A 95 -6.26 -17.90 6.17
CA VAL A 95 -6.83 -16.56 6.37
C VAL A 95 -8.04 -16.61 7.30
N LYS A 96 -8.94 -17.58 7.15
CA LYS A 96 -10.07 -17.75 8.07
C LYS A 96 -9.62 -17.99 9.51
N ALA A 97 -8.62 -18.86 9.71
CA ALA A 97 -8.04 -19.11 11.02
C ALA A 97 -7.36 -17.85 11.61
N LEU A 98 -6.62 -17.08 10.79
CA LEU A 98 -6.03 -15.82 11.22
C LEU A 98 -7.10 -14.78 11.61
N LYS A 99 -8.17 -14.68 10.85
CA LYS A 99 -9.29 -13.74 11.15
C LYS A 99 -10.04 -14.12 12.44
N ALA A 100 -10.07 -15.39 12.80
CA ALA A 100 -10.69 -15.88 14.05
C ALA A 100 -9.84 -15.59 15.31
N ARG A 101 -8.54 -15.32 15.16
CA ARG A 101 -7.65 -14.96 16.27
C ARG A 101 -7.87 -13.52 16.72
N GLN A 102 -7.50 -13.20 17.95
CA GLN A 102 -7.38 -11.83 18.42
C GLN A 102 -6.17 -11.16 17.77
N GLY A 103 -6.29 -9.87 17.46
CA GLY A 103 -5.20 -9.11 16.86
C GLY A 103 -5.68 -7.92 16.04
N ARG A 104 -4.74 -7.27 15.35
CA ARG A 104 -4.97 -6.18 14.40
C ARG A 104 -5.33 -6.74 13.03
N ASP A 105 -5.51 -5.86 12.04
CA ASP A 105 -5.82 -6.28 10.69
C ASP A 105 -4.67 -7.07 10.04
N ILE A 106 -4.99 -7.83 9.00
CA ILE A 106 -4.05 -8.63 8.22
C ILE A 106 -3.81 -7.88 6.90
N TRP A 107 -2.55 -7.62 6.58
CA TRP A 107 -2.18 -7.00 5.32
C TRP A 107 -1.96 -8.06 4.24
N LEU A 108 -2.80 -8.11 3.23
CA LEU A 108 -2.50 -8.81 1.99
C LEU A 108 -1.57 -7.91 1.16
N PHE A 109 -0.27 -8.20 1.23
CA PHE A 109 0.76 -7.42 0.55
C PHE A 109 0.85 -7.73 -0.94
N GLY A 110 0.48 -8.96 -1.33
CA GLY A 110 0.43 -9.31 -2.75
C GLY A 110 0.90 -10.74 -3.07
N GLY A 111 1.09 -11.10 -4.34
CA GLY A 111 0.78 -10.39 -5.60
C GLY A 111 -0.65 -10.62 -6.08
N GLY A 112 -0.90 -10.17 -7.32
CA GLY A 112 -2.23 -10.20 -7.91
C GLY A 112 -2.87 -11.60 -7.93
N GLU A 113 -2.13 -12.67 -8.16
CA GLU A 113 -2.65 -14.05 -8.13
C GLU A 113 -3.15 -14.45 -6.73
N MET A 114 -2.43 -14.06 -5.67
CA MET A 114 -2.87 -14.29 -4.29
C MET A 114 -4.14 -13.49 -4.01
N PHE A 115 -4.17 -12.22 -4.41
CA PHE A 115 -5.37 -11.38 -4.29
C PHE A 115 -6.55 -12.00 -5.03
N ARG A 116 -6.38 -12.40 -6.30
CA ARG A 116 -7.43 -13.05 -7.09
C ARG A 116 -7.99 -14.30 -6.39
N SER A 117 -7.10 -15.16 -5.88
CA SER A 117 -7.49 -16.40 -5.20
C SER A 117 -8.30 -16.14 -3.93
N LEU A 118 -7.84 -15.21 -3.08
CA LEU A 118 -8.52 -14.87 -1.83
C LEU A 118 -9.80 -14.07 -2.05
N LEU A 119 -9.86 -13.24 -3.12
CA LEU A 119 -11.07 -12.54 -3.55
C LEU A 119 -12.14 -13.53 -4.00
N ALA A 120 -11.78 -14.50 -4.84
CA ALA A 120 -12.68 -15.57 -5.28
C ALA A 120 -13.17 -16.43 -4.10
N ALA A 121 -12.35 -16.62 -3.07
CA ALA A 121 -12.70 -17.31 -1.84
C ALA A 121 -13.60 -16.50 -0.88
N GLY A 122 -13.86 -15.21 -1.18
CA GLY A 122 -14.73 -14.33 -0.39
C GLY A 122 -14.15 -13.95 0.97
N VAL A 123 -12.82 -13.98 1.16
CA VAL A 123 -12.18 -13.69 2.45
C VAL A 123 -11.51 -12.32 2.54
N VAL A 124 -11.41 -11.59 1.42
CA VAL A 124 -10.90 -10.21 1.39
C VAL A 124 -12.00 -9.24 1.81
N ASP A 125 -11.69 -8.31 2.70
CA ASP A 125 -12.65 -7.34 3.22
C ASP A 125 -12.55 -5.98 2.53
N THR A 126 -11.32 -5.51 2.25
CA THR A 126 -11.08 -4.19 1.64
C THR A 126 -10.01 -4.24 0.56
N VAL A 127 -10.10 -3.31 -0.37
CA VAL A 127 -9.09 -3.02 -1.39
C VAL A 127 -8.67 -1.57 -1.23
N GLU A 128 -7.39 -1.35 -1.00
CA GLU A 128 -6.80 -0.04 -0.74
C GLU A 128 -5.66 0.20 -1.73
N VAL A 129 -5.87 1.10 -2.67
CA VAL A 129 -4.91 1.34 -3.74
C VAL A 129 -4.37 2.77 -3.69
N ALA A 130 -3.05 2.90 -3.78
CA ALA A 130 -2.39 4.15 -4.08
C ALA A 130 -2.17 4.23 -5.60
N VAL A 131 -3.00 5.00 -6.29
CA VAL A 131 -2.92 5.17 -7.74
C VAL A 131 -1.80 6.15 -8.05
N MET A 132 -0.73 5.63 -8.66
CA MET A 132 0.42 6.43 -9.11
C MET A 132 0.10 7.13 -10.44
N PRO A 133 0.56 8.37 -10.64
CA PRO A 133 0.32 9.12 -11.87
C PRO A 133 1.25 8.66 -13.00
N VAL A 134 1.17 7.37 -13.35
CA VAL A 134 2.00 6.73 -14.37
C VAL A 134 1.18 5.71 -15.18
N LEU A 135 1.54 5.52 -16.44
CA LEU A 135 1.03 4.49 -17.34
C LEU A 135 2.20 3.58 -17.73
N LEU A 136 2.02 2.27 -17.59
CA LEU A 136 3.03 1.28 -17.98
C LEU A 136 2.72 0.62 -19.34
N GLY A 137 1.44 0.55 -19.72
CA GLY A 137 1.01 -0.11 -20.96
C GLY A 137 1.07 -1.64 -20.93
N ASN A 138 1.90 -2.22 -20.06
CA ASN A 138 2.02 -3.67 -19.86
C ASN A 138 2.58 -3.94 -18.45
N GLY A 139 2.20 -5.06 -17.84
CA GLY A 139 2.68 -5.43 -16.51
C GLY A 139 1.84 -6.50 -15.83
N ILE A 140 2.09 -6.68 -14.53
CA ILE A 140 1.31 -7.56 -13.66
C ILE A 140 0.06 -6.80 -13.23
N PRO A 141 -1.16 -7.27 -13.61
CA PRO A 141 -2.39 -6.53 -13.30
C PRO A 141 -2.73 -6.58 -11.80
N LEU A 142 -3.43 -5.55 -11.33
CA LEU A 142 -4.01 -5.50 -9.99
C LEU A 142 -4.86 -6.73 -9.69
N LEU A 143 -5.72 -7.10 -10.63
CA LEU A 143 -6.55 -8.30 -10.56
C LEU A 143 -6.41 -9.11 -11.85
N PRO A 144 -5.67 -10.23 -11.84
CA PRO A 144 -5.66 -11.18 -12.94
C PRO A 144 -7.05 -11.75 -13.22
N PRO A 145 -7.35 -12.23 -14.44
CA PRO A 145 -8.64 -12.84 -14.79
C PRO A 145 -9.05 -13.98 -13.86
N GLY A 146 -10.35 -14.16 -13.63
CA GLY A 146 -10.92 -15.29 -12.88
C GLY A 146 -11.59 -14.94 -11.55
N ALA A 147 -11.64 -13.65 -11.17
CA ALA A 147 -12.45 -13.18 -10.06
C ALA A 147 -13.07 -11.82 -10.37
N THR A 148 -14.22 -11.54 -9.74
CA THR A 148 -14.90 -10.25 -9.82
C THR A 148 -15.46 -9.89 -8.47
N ALA A 149 -15.54 -8.58 -8.15
CA ALA A 149 -16.22 -8.09 -6.97
C ALA A 149 -16.85 -6.73 -7.25
N LYS A 150 -17.96 -6.46 -6.56
CA LYS A 150 -18.52 -5.10 -6.49
C LYS A 150 -17.92 -4.40 -5.28
N LEU A 151 -17.52 -3.14 -5.48
CA LEU A 151 -16.85 -2.34 -4.46
C LEU A 151 -17.71 -1.14 -4.07
N LYS A 152 -17.61 -0.73 -2.82
CA LYS A 152 -18.18 0.53 -2.30
C LYS A 152 -17.03 1.41 -1.84
N LEU A 153 -16.91 2.61 -2.43
CA LEU A 153 -15.93 3.59 -1.98
C LEU A 153 -16.20 3.95 -0.52
N ALA A 154 -15.18 3.83 0.31
CA ALA A 154 -15.22 4.13 1.74
C ALA A 154 -14.43 5.40 2.08
N ASP A 155 -13.29 5.62 1.39
CA ASP A 155 -12.47 6.81 1.59
C ASP A 155 -11.65 7.10 0.33
N GLN A 156 -11.28 8.38 0.15
CA GLN A 156 -10.36 8.82 -0.89
C GLN A 156 -9.48 9.97 -0.40
N LYS A 157 -8.27 10.03 -0.91
CA LYS A 157 -7.35 11.12 -0.63
C LYS A 157 -6.41 11.39 -1.80
N THR A 158 -6.20 12.66 -2.10
CA THR A 158 -5.17 13.10 -3.04
C THR A 158 -3.94 13.57 -2.27
N LEU A 159 -2.75 13.23 -2.75
CA LEU A 159 -1.47 13.71 -2.27
C LEU A 159 -0.94 14.72 -3.31
N PRO A 160 -1.11 16.03 -3.09
CA PRO A 160 -0.86 17.04 -4.14
C PRO A 160 0.61 17.15 -4.56
N ALA A 161 1.55 16.78 -3.67
CA ALA A 161 2.99 16.87 -3.97
C ALA A 161 3.44 15.83 -5.00
N SER A 162 2.89 14.62 -4.95
CA SER A 162 3.22 13.52 -5.85
C SER A 162 2.18 13.26 -6.93
N GLY A 163 0.96 13.79 -6.77
CA GLY A 163 -0.17 13.48 -7.64
C GLY A 163 -0.83 12.12 -7.36
N ILE A 164 -0.41 11.42 -6.30
CA ILE A 164 -0.98 10.12 -5.91
C ILE A 164 -2.43 10.32 -5.45
N VAL A 165 -3.32 9.42 -5.89
CA VAL A 165 -4.69 9.31 -5.38
C VAL A 165 -4.82 7.99 -4.63
N VAL A 166 -5.14 8.07 -3.35
CA VAL A 166 -5.39 6.88 -2.52
C VAL A 166 -6.88 6.63 -2.46
N LEU A 167 -7.28 5.41 -2.77
CA LEU A 167 -8.66 4.97 -2.79
C LEU A 167 -8.82 3.75 -1.86
N SER A 168 -9.81 3.80 -0.99
CA SER A 168 -10.15 2.69 -0.09
C SER A 168 -11.57 2.22 -0.36
N TYR A 169 -11.73 0.94 -0.66
CA TYR A 169 -13.00 0.32 -0.97
C TYR A 169 -13.32 -0.83 -0.01
N SER A 170 -14.58 -0.96 0.37
CA SER A 170 -15.13 -2.20 0.95
C SER A 170 -15.62 -3.12 -0.17
N ILE A 171 -15.43 -4.42 -0.01
CA ILE A 171 -16.01 -5.43 -0.90
C ILE A 171 -17.45 -5.65 -0.50
N LEU A 172 -18.39 -5.50 -1.46
CA LEU A 172 -19.80 -5.76 -1.21
C LEU A 172 -20.05 -7.26 -1.07
N GLY A 173 -20.58 -7.66 0.08
CA GLY A 173 -20.72 -9.08 0.46
C GLY A 173 -19.60 -9.60 1.36
N GLY A 174 -18.56 -8.80 1.61
CA GLY A 174 -17.53 -9.08 2.62
C GLY A 174 -17.92 -8.55 4.01
N ALA A 175 -17.28 -9.06 5.05
CA ALA A 175 -17.61 -8.78 6.46
C ALA A 175 -16.85 -7.57 7.03
N GLY A 176 -16.85 -6.39 6.40
CA GLY A 176 -16.18 -5.24 7.02
C GLY A 176 -16.36 -3.90 6.32
N SER A 177 -16.36 -2.80 7.07
CA SER A 177 -16.20 -1.44 6.56
C SER A 177 -14.72 -1.11 6.40
N ALA A 178 -14.32 -0.46 5.30
CA ALA A 178 -12.93 -0.03 5.11
C ALA A 178 -12.50 0.97 6.21
N PRO A 179 -11.27 0.88 6.72
CA PRO A 179 -10.72 1.87 7.62
C PRO A 179 -10.46 3.18 6.87
N ARG A 180 -10.51 4.29 7.60
CA ARG A 180 -10.00 5.56 7.08
C ARG A 180 -8.47 5.51 7.08
N VAL A 181 -7.85 5.68 5.94
CA VAL A 181 -6.38 5.82 5.85
C VAL A 181 -5.97 7.10 6.57
N ARG A 182 -5.15 6.98 7.62
CA ARG A 182 -4.64 8.14 8.36
C ARG A 182 -3.41 8.69 7.66
N TYR A 183 -3.50 9.90 7.19
CA TYR A 183 -2.37 10.66 6.64
C TYR A 183 -2.06 11.86 7.52
N VAL A 184 -0.78 12.18 7.66
CA VAL A 184 -0.34 13.40 8.32
C VAL A 184 -0.67 14.59 7.42
N LYS A 185 -1.40 15.59 7.93
CA LYS A 185 -1.52 16.86 7.20
C LYS A 185 -0.13 17.47 7.08
N PRO A 186 0.33 17.87 5.88
CA PRO A 186 1.60 18.57 5.75
C PRO A 186 1.56 19.81 6.65
N ALA A 187 2.64 20.01 7.40
CA ALA A 187 2.81 21.20 8.22
C ALA A 187 2.64 22.44 7.31
N LYS A 188 1.77 23.38 7.69
CA LYS A 188 1.63 24.65 6.95
C LYS A 188 3.00 25.30 6.88
N THR A 189 3.61 25.29 5.70
CA THR A 189 4.83 26.08 5.45
C THR A 189 4.50 27.52 5.75
N ARG A 190 5.12 28.10 6.79
CA ARG A 190 5.04 29.53 7.08
C ARG A 190 5.52 30.24 5.82
N SER A 191 4.62 30.93 5.13
CA SER A 191 4.98 31.82 4.04
C SER A 191 6.01 32.82 4.56
N LYS A 192 7.24 32.79 4.02
CA LYS A 192 8.23 33.81 4.28
C LYS A 192 7.61 35.16 3.91
N LYS A 193 7.45 36.04 4.90
CA LYS A 193 7.06 37.45 4.67
C LYS A 193 7.90 38.03 3.54
N LYS A 194 7.23 38.65 2.58
CA LYS A 194 7.84 39.45 1.51
C LYS A 194 8.94 40.34 2.11
N ALA A 195 10.14 40.19 1.58
CA ALA A 195 11.23 41.11 1.86
C ALA A 195 10.80 42.56 1.51
N ALA A 196 11.03 43.47 2.44
CA ALA A 196 10.72 44.88 2.26
C ALA A 196 11.50 45.45 1.06
N ALA A 197 10.83 46.26 0.25
CA ALA A 197 11.44 46.95 -0.90
C ALA A 197 12.59 47.90 -0.43
N PRO A 198 13.67 48.00 -1.21
CA PRO A 198 14.78 48.90 -0.86
C PRO A 198 14.37 50.37 -0.87
N PRO A 199 14.95 51.24 -0.02
CA PRO A 199 14.57 52.62 0.11
C PRO A 199 14.94 53.41 -1.16
N LYS A 200 13.98 54.24 -1.65
CA LYS A 200 14.17 55.13 -2.79
C LYS A 200 15.28 56.14 -2.51
N LYS A 201 16.34 56.21 -3.35
CA LYS A 201 17.40 57.21 -3.30
C LYS A 201 16.81 58.61 -3.54
N LYS A 202 16.97 59.51 -2.57
CA LYS A 202 16.66 60.93 -2.70
C LYS A 202 17.63 61.59 -3.70
N LYS A 203 17.11 62.11 -4.79
CA LYS A 203 17.87 62.99 -5.71
C LYS A 203 18.26 64.25 -4.97
N LYS A 204 19.57 64.53 -4.81
CA LYS A 204 20.09 65.83 -4.39
C LYS A 204 19.86 66.85 -5.55
N LYS A 205 19.06 67.87 -5.29
CA LYS A 205 19.02 69.06 -6.11
C LYS A 205 20.35 69.79 -5.93
N LYS A 206 21.10 70.01 -7.02
CA LYS A 206 22.14 71.06 -7.09
C LYS A 206 21.44 72.38 -7.17
N ALA A 207 21.71 73.26 -6.21
CA ALA A 207 21.48 74.70 -6.34
C ALA A 207 22.77 75.36 -6.78
N ARG A 208 22.60 76.32 -7.59
CA ARG A 208 23.63 77.28 -8.07
C ARG A 208 24.19 78.08 -6.93
#